data_ed745798b3325fbcf5f54c6c399296fa
#
_entry.id   ed745798b3325fbcf5f54c6c399296fa
#
_cell.length_a   1.000
_cell.length_b   1.000
_cell.length_c   1.000
_cell.angle_alpha   90.00
_cell.angle_beta   90.00
_cell.angle_gamma   90.00
#
_symmetry.space_group_name_H-M   'P 1'
#
loop_
_entity.id
_entity.type
_entity.pdbx_description
1 polymer ?
#
loop_
_entity_poly.entity_id
_entity_poly.type
_entity_poly.pdbx_seq_one_letter_code
_entity_poly.pdbx_strand_id
1 'polypeptide(L)'
;MIIHQREIVYKENYAEFFEILVRVKSHVEKKYPGISVELMYNLAGQRGKATIQTRYASLAEYERIDAELDNDEEYSNLIRSLLGVRGNLPFDQFYRII
;
A
#
# COMPACT_ATOMS: atom_id res chain seq x y z
N MET A 1 -14.04 2.30 12.52
CA MET A 1 -12.69 2.22 11.95
C MET A 1 -12.69 1.27 10.76
N ILE A 2 -11.99 1.64 9.73
CA ILE A 2 -11.89 0.87 8.48
C ILE A 2 -10.46 0.40 8.32
N ILE A 3 -10.29 -0.86 7.94
CA ILE A 3 -8.99 -1.41 7.54
C ILE A 3 -9.01 -1.59 6.02
N HIS A 4 -8.04 -1.01 5.35
CA HIS A 4 -7.79 -1.25 3.93
C HIS A 4 -6.60 -2.18 3.79
N GLN A 5 -6.76 -3.28 3.06
CA GLN A 5 -5.68 -4.20 2.71
C GLN A 5 -5.53 -4.24 1.20
N ARG A 6 -4.31 -4.07 0.74
CA ARG A 6 -3.97 -4.22 -0.67
C ARG A 6 -2.94 -5.32 -0.82
N GLU A 7 -3.29 -6.34 -1.58
CA GLU A 7 -2.37 -7.43 -1.90
C GLU A 7 -1.71 -7.18 -3.24
N ILE A 8 -0.39 -7.27 -3.28
CA ILE A 8 0.41 -7.05 -4.49
C ILE A 8 1.36 -8.22 -4.67
N VAL A 9 1.35 -8.79 -5.87
CA VAL A 9 2.30 -9.84 -6.25
C VAL A 9 3.51 -9.19 -6.91
N TYR A 10 4.72 -9.51 -6.47
CA TYR A 10 5.92 -9.03 -7.13
C TYR A 10 6.37 -10.04 -8.21
N LYS A 11 7.06 -9.51 -9.23
CA LYS A 11 7.38 -10.26 -10.43
C LYS A 11 8.71 -10.98 -10.32
N GLU A 12 9.79 -10.22 -10.17
CA GLU A 12 11.15 -10.78 -10.16
C GLU A 12 12.03 -10.18 -9.08
N ASN A 13 12.26 -8.90 -9.08
CA ASN A 13 13.22 -8.25 -8.19
C ASN A 13 12.59 -7.94 -6.83
N TYR A 14 12.67 -8.92 -5.93
CA TYR A 14 12.17 -8.80 -4.57
C TYR A 14 12.73 -7.58 -3.82
N ALA A 15 14.04 -7.35 -3.91
CA ALA A 15 14.67 -6.26 -3.17
C ALA A 15 14.18 -4.89 -3.65
N GLU A 16 14.09 -4.69 -4.95
CA GLU A 16 13.57 -3.45 -5.53
C GLU A 16 12.09 -3.24 -5.19
N PHE A 17 11.30 -4.31 -5.28
CA PHE A 17 9.88 -4.28 -4.94
C PHE A 17 9.67 -3.81 -3.49
N PHE A 18 10.37 -4.40 -2.53
CA PHE A 18 10.24 -4.02 -1.12
C PHE A 18 10.80 -2.65 -0.82
N GLU A 19 11.87 -2.24 -1.48
CA GLU A 19 12.40 -0.89 -1.34
C GLU A 19 11.36 0.17 -1.74
N ILE A 20 10.66 -0.05 -2.86
CA ILE A 20 9.60 0.86 -3.29
C ILE A 20 8.46 0.87 -2.29
N LEU A 21 8.03 -0.28 -1.78
CA LEU A 21 6.98 -0.35 -0.77
C LEU A 21 7.35 0.40 0.52
N VAL A 22 8.59 0.29 0.96
CA VAL A 22 9.08 1.02 2.14
C VAL A 22 9.03 2.52 1.89
N ARG A 23 9.37 2.97 0.69
CA ARG A 23 9.27 4.39 0.33
C ARG A 23 7.82 4.87 0.29
N VAL A 24 6.91 4.06 -0.22
CA VAL A 24 5.47 4.37 -0.21
C VAL A 24 4.99 4.53 1.23
N LYS A 25 5.33 3.58 2.10
CA LYS A 25 5.00 3.64 3.52
C LYS A 25 5.52 4.92 4.17
N SER A 26 6.79 5.23 3.98
CA SER A 26 7.43 6.41 4.57
C SER A 26 6.78 7.69 4.09
N HIS A 27 6.47 7.78 2.80
CA HIS A 27 5.84 8.96 2.22
C HIS A 27 4.45 9.20 2.81
N VAL A 28 3.62 8.17 2.89
CA VAL A 28 2.26 8.27 3.42
C VAL A 28 2.28 8.62 4.91
N GLU A 29 3.10 7.96 5.69
CA GLU A 29 3.19 8.21 7.14
C GLU A 29 3.72 9.60 7.47
N LYS A 30 4.62 10.12 6.65
CA LYS A 30 5.16 11.47 6.81
C LYS A 30 4.14 12.53 6.43
N LYS A 31 3.40 12.31 5.36
CA LYS A 31 2.38 13.25 4.88
C LYS A 31 1.14 13.28 5.78
N TYR A 32 0.78 12.14 6.37
CA TYR A 32 -0.40 11.98 7.21
C TYR A 32 0.00 11.45 8.59
N PRO A 33 0.49 12.33 9.48
CA PRO A 33 0.79 11.91 10.86
C PRO A 33 -0.48 11.32 11.51
N GLY A 34 -0.35 10.16 12.11
CA GLY A 34 -1.48 9.43 12.67
C GLY A 34 -1.98 8.29 11.79
N ILE A 35 -1.59 8.26 10.51
CA ILE A 35 -1.81 7.11 9.65
C ILE A 35 -0.59 6.21 9.75
N SER A 36 -0.80 4.93 10.03
CA SER A 36 0.25 3.91 10.09
C SER A 36 0.04 2.91 8.98
N VAL A 37 1.08 2.66 8.21
CA VAL A 37 1.06 1.71 7.11
C VAL A 37 1.88 0.49 7.50
N GLU A 38 1.24 -0.68 7.52
CA GLU A 38 1.91 -1.94 7.79
C GLU A 38 2.21 -2.67 6.49
N LEU A 39 3.44 -3.13 6.35
CA LEU A 39 3.86 -3.95 5.21
C LEU A 39 4.09 -5.37 5.69
N MET A 40 3.46 -6.33 5.02
CA MET A 40 3.53 -7.73 5.39
C MET A 40 3.89 -8.57 4.16
N TYR A 41 4.61 -9.64 4.38
CA TYR A 41 4.85 -10.64 3.33
C TYR A 41 4.54 -12.03 3.87
N ASN A 42 4.23 -12.95 2.96
CA ASN A 42 3.85 -14.30 3.37
C ASN A 42 5.09 -15.11 3.77
N LEU A 43 5.11 -15.59 5.02
CA LEU A 43 6.13 -16.52 5.51
C LEU A 43 5.83 -17.94 5.09
N ALA A 44 4.54 -18.27 4.92
CA ALA A 44 4.06 -19.57 4.52
C ALA A 44 2.86 -19.42 3.60
N GLY A 45 2.50 -20.46 2.87
CA GLY A 45 1.43 -20.41 1.88
C GLY A 45 1.92 -19.83 0.56
N GLN A 46 1.13 -18.96 -0.07
CA GLN A 46 1.49 -18.34 -1.35
C GLN A 46 2.64 -17.37 -1.18
N ARG A 47 3.74 -17.62 -1.87
CA ARG A 47 4.92 -16.75 -1.91
C ARG A 47 4.80 -15.71 -3.03
N GLY A 48 5.67 -14.71 -2.99
CA GLY A 48 5.69 -13.68 -4.02
C GLY A 48 4.62 -12.62 -3.85
N LYS A 49 4.07 -12.50 -2.64
CA LYS A 49 2.97 -11.61 -2.34
C LYS A 49 3.28 -10.75 -1.12
N ALA A 50 2.95 -9.48 -1.20
CA ALA A 50 3.01 -8.56 -0.08
C ALA A 50 1.63 -7.96 0.17
N THR A 51 1.35 -7.62 1.42
CA THR A 51 0.12 -6.96 1.83
C THR A 51 0.45 -5.62 2.45
N ILE A 52 -0.23 -4.58 1.99
CA ILE A 52 -0.15 -3.25 2.58
C ILE A 52 -1.44 -3.06 3.38
N GLN A 53 -1.33 -2.82 4.67
CA GLN A 53 -2.49 -2.61 5.54
C GLN A 53 -2.46 -1.23 6.14
N THR A 54 -3.57 -0.51 6.04
CA THR A 54 -3.71 0.84 6.58
C THR A 54 -5.05 0.95 7.30
N ARG A 55 -5.05 1.64 8.43
CA ARG A 55 -6.28 1.90 9.20
C ARG A 55 -6.70 3.34 9.03
N TYR A 56 -8.00 3.54 8.83
CA TYR A 56 -8.62 4.86 8.70
C TYR A 56 -9.75 4.99 9.72
N ALA A 57 -9.98 6.21 10.18
CA ALA A 57 -11.07 6.47 11.12
C ALA A 57 -12.43 6.18 10.50
N SER A 58 -12.57 6.43 9.19
CA SER A 58 -13.81 6.24 8.45
C SER A 58 -13.53 6.02 6.97
N LEU A 59 -14.54 5.56 6.24
CA LEU A 59 -14.45 5.44 4.79
C LEU A 59 -14.26 6.81 4.13
N ALA A 60 -14.88 7.84 4.67
CA ALA A 60 -14.72 9.21 4.18
C ALA A 60 -13.26 9.69 4.29
N GLU A 61 -12.57 9.36 5.39
CA GLU A 61 -11.16 9.68 5.55
C GLU A 61 -10.31 8.96 4.49
N TYR A 62 -10.59 7.68 4.25
CA TYR A 62 -9.92 6.93 3.20
C TYR A 62 -10.10 7.62 1.84
N GLU A 63 -11.34 7.95 1.47
CA GLU A 63 -11.64 8.57 0.18
C GLU A 63 -10.92 9.92 0.02
N ARG A 64 -10.88 10.72 1.09
CA ARG A 64 -10.20 12.02 1.09
C ARG A 64 -8.69 11.84 0.86
N ILE A 65 -8.06 10.94 1.59
CA ILE A 65 -6.61 10.69 1.49
C ILE A 65 -6.27 10.10 0.12
N ASP A 66 -7.07 9.16 -0.36
CA ASP A 66 -6.87 8.55 -1.68
C ASP A 66 -6.93 9.60 -2.79
N ALA A 67 -7.89 10.51 -2.73
CA ALA A 67 -8.02 11.59 -3.70
C ALA A 67 -6.83 12.57 -3.62
N GLU A 68 -6.34 12.88 -2.43
CA GLU A 68 -5.16 13.74 -2.26
C GLU A 68 -3.90 13.08 -2.80
N LEU A 69 -3.74 11.77 -2.58
CA LEU A 69 -2.59 11.03 -3.09
C LEU A 69 -2.60 10.92 -4.62
N ASP A 70 -3.76 10.89 -5.24
CA ASP A 70 -3.88 10.92 -6.71
C ASP A 70 -3.29 12.19 -7.32
N ASN A 71 -3.24 13.27 -6.56
CA ASN A 71 -2.66 14.54 -6.98
C ASN A 71 -1.24 14.78 -6.42
N ASP A 72 -0.67 13.79 -5.77
CA ASP A 72 0.66 13.85 -5.19
C ASP A 72 1.68 13.30 -6.19
N GLU A 73 2.55 14.16 -6.70
CA GLU A 73 3.51 13.80 -7.73
C GLU A 73 4.52 12.75 -7.24
N GLU A 74 5.03 12.89 -6.03
CA GLU A 74 5.99 11.95 -5.46
C GLU A 74 5.36 10.57 -5.27
N TYR A 75 4.13 10.53 -4.75
CA TYR A 75 3.39 9.28 -4.60
C TYR A 75 3.13 8.63 -5.96
N SER A 76 2.71 9.42 -6.95
CA SER A 76 2.45 8.92 -8.31
C SER A 76 3.70 8.32 -8.94
N ASN A 77 4.87 8.93 -8.71
CA ASN A 77 6.15 8.41 -9.20
C ASN A 77 6.51 7.09 -8.53
N LEU A 78 6.27 6.96 -7.23
CA LEU A 78 6.50 5.71 -6.50
C LEU A 78 5.59 4.59 -7.01
N ILE A 79 4.32 4.88 -7.23
CA ILE A 79 3.37 3.90 -7.77
C ILE A 79 3.76 3.48 -9.19
N ARG A 80 4.21 4.41 -10.00
CA ARG A 80 4.70 4.12 -11.36
C ARG A 80 5.91 3.17 -11.34
N SER A 81 6.85 3.42 -10.42
CA SER A 81 7.98 2.52 -10.21
C SER A 81 7.53 1.12 -9.76
N LEU A 82 6.51 1.06 -8.90
CA LEU A 82 5.95 -0.20 -8.44
C LEU A 82 5.33 -1.00 -9.60
N LEU A 83 4.69 -0.33 -10.56
CA LEU A 83 4.11 -0.99 -11.73
C LEU A 83 5.13 -1.78 -12.55
N GLY A 84 6.39 -1.34 -12.56
CA GLY A 84 7.47 -2.02 -13.29
C GLY A 84 7.93 -3.32 -12.65
N VAL A 85 7.67 -3.53 -11.38
CA VAL A 85 8.17 -4.69 -10.61
C VAL A 85 7.08 -5.59 -10.07
N ARG A 86 5.81 -5.20 -10.17
CA ARG A 86 4.70 -6.04 -9.73
C ARG A 86 4.30 -7.07 -10.77
N GLY A 87 3.77 -8.21 -10.31
CA GLY A 87 3.33 -9.29 -11.19
C GLY A 87 1.90 -9.16 -11.67
N ASN A 88 0.99 -8.76 -10.80
CA ASN A 88 -0.45 -8.69 -11.07
C ASN A 88 -1.03 -7.34 -10.68
N LEU A 89 -2.29 -7.12 -11.07
CA LEU A 89 -3.07 -6.00 -10.56
C LEU A 89 -3.26 -6.15 -9.06
N PRO A 90 -3.20 -5.06 -8.30
CA PRO A 90 -3.46 -5.10 -6.86
C PRO A 90 -4.88 -5.59 -6.58
N PHE A 91 -5.02 -6.30 -5.49
CA PHE A 91 -6.32 -6.75 -5.00
C PHE A 91 -6.62 -6.02 -3.69
N ASP A 92 -7.69 -5.23 -3.67
CA ASP A 92 -8.07 -4.40 -2.53
C ASP A 92 -9.22 -5.04 -1.75
N GLN A 93 -9.10 -5.00 -0.41
CA GLN A 93 -10.15 -5.40 0.50
C GLN A 93 -10.33 -4.36 1.58
N PHE A 94 -11.56 -4.13 1.99
CA PHE A 94 -11.91 -3.21 3.07
C PHE A 94 -12.65 -3.98 4.15
N TYR A 95 -12.26 -3.72 5.39
CA TYR A 95 -12.88 -4.33 6.56
C TYR A 95 -13.35 -3.25 7.51
N ARG A 96 -14.52 -3.44 8.11
CA ARG A 96 -14.99 -2.61 9.20
C ARG A 96 -14.73 -3.32 10.51
N ILE A 97 -14.13 -2.62 11.46
CA ILE A 97 -13.93 -3.15 12.80
C ILE A 97 -15.24 -3.01 13.56
N ILE A 98 -15.73 -4.12 14.04
CA ILE A 98 -16.98 -4.19 14.80
C ILE A 98 -16.75 -3.79 16.24
#